data_378a23fbd09aa930a00c2f2966dd751f
#
_entry.id   378a23fbd09aa930a00c2f2966dd751f
#
_cell.length_a   1.000
_cell.length_b   1.000
_cell.length_c   1.000
_cell.angle_alpha   90.00
_cell.angle_beta   90.00
_cell.angle_gamma   90.00
#
_symmetry.space_group_name_H-M   'P 1'
#
loop_
_entity.id
_entity.type
_entity.pdbx_description
1 polymer ?
#
loop_
_entity_poly.entity_id
_entity_poly.type
_entity_poly.pdbx_seq_one_letter_code
_entity_poly.pdbx_strand_id
1 'polypeptide(L)'
;MNSILENETIKNLYLELEKRVAEHILEPNNLIFLKKLLERAESEDEAINICRLGTTFYKTGLRYDVKMETPSDGCKFFVKNNNLSFDNGGIHHKLLVGDNYDSLLNLLVSHKKMVDVIYIDPPYGKDSLGEFAKMNYENSLNRDNLLSMMYARLQAAKQLMSDDGVIFCSIDDKNQAYMKCLFDDVFGESAFVTCIPRLTKAQRSGQEDYMDVSHDYILCYSYSDDFLNVTERVYDESKVKTDKNGKYLEGDTKAILAALSQGYSVGGDYDFEYNGKVYKPVTKDGVRNRWLWTKERMQAAADLGILVETNNSLRMQLYLDKRFEEKTNILVPKDDKLIFHTSDFMNSEYSNSNGVNNLMEVGAELSRSFDNPKPVALVKKLIEMHPNNKHAIVLDFFAGSGTTGQAVLEMNKSDGGDRQFILCTSNEITSKTPNGVVVDVTSKRLKRIMTGSCYDGNKDFKWNDQNM
;
A
#
# COMPACT_ATOMS: atom_id res chain seq x y z
N MET A 1 25.43 50.45 6.93
CA MET A 1 25.05 49.17 6.24
C MET A 1 25.23 47.91 7.08
N ASN A 2 25.75 47.98 8.33
CA ASN A 2 26.03 46.75 9.13
C ASN A 2 25.02 46.47 10.27
N SER A 3 23.89 47.15 10.38
CA SER A 3 22.99 47.02 11.52
C SER A 3 21.84 46.00 11.32
N ILE A 4 21.54 45.60 10.10
CA ILE A 4 20.41 44.69 9.81
C ILE A 4 20.84 43.21 9.95
N LEU A 5 22.09 42.88 9.61
CA LEU A 5 22.63 41.51 9.75
C LEU A 5 22.82 41.04 11.20
N GLU A 6 22.81 41.95 12.18
CA GLU A 6 22.85 41.60 13.60
C GLU A 6 21.48 41.35 14.24
N ASN A 7 20.41 41.57 13.49
CA ASN A 7 19.06 41.38 13.96
C ASN A 7 18.72 39.89 14.08
N GLU A 8 18.21 39.46 15.21
CA GLU A 8 17.80 38.10 15.54
C GLU A 8 16.73 37.58 14.56
N THR A 9 15.86 38.48 14.05
CA THR A 9 14.88 38.16 13.05
C THR A 9 15.49 37.65 11.74
N ILE A 10 16.55 38.31 11.25
CA ILE A 10 17.21 37.90 10.01
C ILE A 10 17.96 36.57 10.18
N LYS A 11 18.58 36.35 11.32
CA LYS A 11 19.21 35.05 11.64
C LYS A 11 18.16 33.92 11.62
N ASN A 12 17.00 34.15 12.20
CA ASN A 12 15.91 33.18 12.19
C ASN A 12 15.37 32.92 10.78
N LEU A 13 15.29 33.93 9.92
CA LEU A 13 14.91 33.77 8.52
C LEU A 13 15.94 32.97 7.71
N TYR A 14 17.23 33.12 7.98
CA TYR A 14 18.28 32.28 7.38
C TYR A 14 18.13 30.82 7.78
N LEU A 15 17.96 30.56 9.08
CA LEU A 15 17.76 29.22 9.60
C LEU A 15 16.49 28.55 9.00
N GLU A 16 15.44 29.33 8.88
CA GLU A 16 14.19 28.86 8.25
C GLU A 16 14.37 28.48 6.76
N LEU A 17 15.12 29.30 5.99
CA LEU A 17 15.43 28.99 4.59
C LEU A 17 16.33 27.75 4.47
N GLU A 18 17.31 27.57 5.34
CA GLU A 18 18.16 26.37 5.38
C GLU A 18 17.37 25.13 5.74
N LYS A 19 16.46 25.23 6.70
CA LYS A 19 15.52 24.16 7.06
C LYS A 19 14.66 23.75 5.86
N ARG A 20 14.15 24.71 5.09
CA ARG A 20 13.36 24.43 3.88
C ARG A 20 14.15 23.69 2.80
N VAL A 21 15.46 23.94 2.69
CA VAL A 21 16.33 23.15 1.80
C VAL A 21 16.50 21.74 2.32
N ALA A 22 16.73 21.57 3.61
CA ALA A 22 16.85 20.25 4.23
C ALA A 22 15.55 19.43 4.14
N GLU A 23 14.40 20.11 4.14
CA GLU A 23 13.07 19.52 3.96
C GLU A 23 12.67 19.39 2.48
N HIS A 24 13.57 19.66 1.53
CA HIS A 24 13.31 19.65 0.09
C HIS A 24 12.16 20.59 -0.37
N ILE A 25 11.87 21.62 0.40
CA ILE A 25 10.85 22.65 0.08
C ILE A 25 11.46 23.78 -0.78
N LEU A 26 12.77 23.98 -0.68
CA LEU A 26 13.49 25.03 -1.39
C LEU A 26 14.73 24.45 -2.09
N GLU A 27 14.91 24.79 -3.37
CA GLU A 27 16.09 24.40 -4.13
C GLU A 27 17.37 25.08 -3.57
N PRO A 28 18.52 24.38 -3.50
CA PRO A 28 19.77 24.95 -3.00
C PRO A 28 20.21 26.23 -3.73
N ASN A 29 19.99 26.30 -5.04
CA ASN A 29 20.32 27.49 -5.82
C ASN A 29 19.43 28.69 -5.47
N ASN A 30 18.16 28.45 -5.17
CA ASN A 30 17.22 29.47 -4.74
C ASN A 30 17.54 29.97 -3.32
N LEU A 31 18.04 29.12 -2.43
CA LEU A 31 18.54 29.53 -1.12
C LEU A 31 19.65 30.59 -1.25
N ILE A 32 20.63 30.35 -2.14
CA ILE A 32 21.73 31.30 -2.39
C ILE A 32 21.20 32.63 -2.89
N PHE A 33 20.21 32.58 -3.78
CA PHE A 33 19.59 33.80 -4.33
C PHE A 33 18.79 34.57 -3.25
N LEU A 34 17.97 33.87 -2.45
CA LEU A 34 17.16 34.48 -1.40
C LEU A 34 18.05 35.07 -0.29
N LYS A 35 19.16 34.42 0.08
CA LYS A 35 20.14 34.98 1.03
C LYS A 35 20.71 36.29 0.51
N LYS A 36 21.08 36.39 -0.77
CA LYS A 36 21.57 37.65 -1.36
C LYS A 36 20.50 38.73 -1.38
N LEU A 37 19.23 38.41 -1.51
CA LEU A 37 18.13 39.39 -1.43
C LEU A 37 17.91 39.83 0.02
N LEU A 38 17.97 38.92 0.99
CA LEU A 38 17.86 39.25 2.41
C LEU A 38 19.00 40.20 2.89
N GLU A 39 20.22 40.07 2.37
CA GLU A 39 21.33 40.96 2.63
C GLU A 39 21.09 42.41 2.17
N ARG A 40 20.12 42.59 1.25
CA ARG A 40 19.77 43.90 0.66
C ARG A 40 18.47 44.46 1.17
N ALA A 41 17.77 43.71 2.02
CA ALA A 41 16.50 44.17 2.58
C ALA A 41 16.68 45.44 3.41
N GLU A 42 15.84 46.45 3.20
CA GLU A 42 15.91 47.74 3.89
C GLU A 42 15.08 47.76 5.16
N SER A 43 14.21 46.75 5.37
CA SER A 43 13.36 46.62 6.56
C SER A 43 13.11 45.14 6.92
N GLU A 44 12.70 44.90 8.18
CA GLU A 44 12.27 43.57 8.63
C GLU A 44 11.07 43.04 7.84
N ASP A 45 10.10 43.89 7.54
CA ASP A 45 8.94 43.49 6.75
C ASP A 45 9.32 43.09 5.33
N GLU A 46 10.27 43.75 4.72
CA GLU A 46 10.82 43.38 3.42
C GLU A 46 11.56 42.04 3.49
N ALA A 47 12.39 41.81 4.52
CA ALA A 47 13.09 40.57 4.74
C ALA A 47 12.09 39.39 4.94
N ILE A 48 11.02 39.59 5.70
CA ILE A 48 9.96 38.62 5.88
C ILE A 48 9.25 38.30 4.54
N ASN A 49 9.00 39.32 3.74
CA ASN A 49 8.36 39.15 2.43
C ASN A 49 9.29 38.45 1.43
N ILE A 50 10.58 38.71 1.43
CA ILE A 50 11.57 37.99 0.64
C ILE A 50 11.60 36.52 1.05
N CYS A 51 11.59 36.20 2.35
CA CYS A 51 11.53 34.85 2.84
C CYS A 51 10.23 34.13 2.44
N ARG A 52 9.10 34.86 2.40
CA ARG A 52 7.80 34.35 1.91
C ARG A 52 7.80 34.03 0.42
N LEU A 53 8.53 34.79 -0.42
CA LEU A 53 8.68 34.47 -1.85
C LEU A 53 9.29 33.09 -2.05
N GLY A 54 10.21 32.65 -1.22
CA GLY A 54 10.78 31.30 -1.24
C GLY A 54 9.79 30.18 -0.95
N THR A 55 8.60 30.46 -0.42
CA THR A 55 7.54 29.49 -0.18
C THR A 55 6.53 29.38 -1.31
N THR A 56 6.41 30.42 -2.15
CA THR A 56 5.39 30.47 -3.20
C THR A 56 5.75 29.65 -4.44
N PHE A 57 7.01 29.22 -4.61
CA PHE A 57 7.44 28.48 -5.80
C PHE A 57 7.22 26.97 -5.75
N TYR A 58 6.94 26.37 -4.57
CA TYR A 58 6.88 24.92 -4.41
C TYR A 58 5.56 24.32 -3.87
N LYS A 59 4.64 25.13 -3.37
CA LYS A 59 3.31 24.64 -2.97
C LYS A 59 2.25 25.14 -3.95
N THR A 60 2.09 24.45 -5.06
CA THR A 60 0.91 24.61 -5.90
C THR A 60 -0.28 23.95 -5.19
N GLY A 61 -1.11 24.77 -4.57
CA GLY A 61 -2.52 24.54 -4.70
C GLY A 61 -3.29 23.89 -3.58
N LEU A 62 -2.77 23.13 -2.63
CA LEU A 62 -3.60 22.64 -1.55
C LEU A 62 -3.53 23.60 -0.33
N ARG A 63 -4.66 24.26 -0.05
CA ARG A 63 -4.89 24.95 1.22
C ARG A 63 -6.05 24.29 1.91
N TYR A 64 -5.84 23.81 3.13
CA TYR A 64 -6.88 23.33 4.02
C TYR A 64 -6.70 23.97 5.38
N ASP A 65 -7.81 24.16 6.08
CA ASP A 65 -7.78 24.76 7.42
C ASP A 65 -7.31 23.69 8.41
N VAL A 66 -6.05 23.80 8.86
CA VAL A 66 -5.51 22.91 9.89
C VAL A 66 -6.09 23.37 11.23
N LYS A 67 -7.26 22.84 11.56
CA LYS A 67 -7.81 22.99 12.90
C LYS A 67 -6.98 22.11 13.84
N MET A 68 -6.28 22.71 14.78
CA MET A 68 -5.60 21.94 15.81
C MET A 68 -6.64 21.17 16.62
N GLU A 69 -6.56 19.85 16.59
CA GLU A 69 -7.29 19.05 17.56
C GLU A 69 -6.72 19.36 18.95
N THR A 70 -7.54 19.94 19.80
CA THR A 70 -7.20 20.07 21.20
C THR A 70 -7.39 18.70 21.85
N PRO A 71 -6.38 18.18 22.58
CA PRO A 71 -6.64 17.04 23.44
C PRO A 71 -7.85 17.35 24.29
N SER A 72 -8.76 16.39 24.42
CA SER A 72 -9.93 16.55 25.32
C SER A 72 -9.46 16.95 26.71
N ASP A 73 -10.23 17.75 27.43
CA ASP A 73 -9.93 18.20 28.77
C ASP A 73 -9.53 17.04 29.68
N GLY A 74 -8.24 16.93 29.98
CA GLY A 74 -7.66 15.92 30.87
C GLY A 74 -6.77 14.87 30.17
N CYS A 75 -5.89 14.23 30.94
CA CYS A 75 -5.09 13.09 30.50
C CYS A 75 -5.96 11.85 30.30
N LYS A 76 -6.07 11.36 29.06
CA LYS A 76 -6.67 10.05 28.80
C LYS A 76 -5.61 8.96 28.85
N PHE A 77 -5.96 7.82 29.38
CA PHE A 77 -5.10 6.63 29.46
C PHE A 77 -5.92 5.37 29.23
N PHE A 78 -5.24 4.31 28.80
CA PHE A 78 -5.89 3.03 28.55
C PHE A 78 -6.29 2.35 29.84
N VAL A 79 -7.55 1.89 29.89
CA VAL A 79 -8.07 1.05 30.98
C VAL A 79 -8.49 -0.29 30.37
N LYS A 80 -8.02 -1.39 30.99
CA LYS A 80 -8.39 -2.74 30.55
C LYS A 80 -9.88 -2.97 30.74
N ASN A 81 -10.59 -3.27 29.67
CA ASN A 81 -11.98 -3.71 29.72
C ASN A 81 -12.03 -5.23 29.96
N ASN A 82 -12.27 -5.65 31.22
CA ASN A 82 -12.26 -7.06 31.59
C ASN A 82 -13.36 -7.87 30.90
N ASN A 83 -14.46 -7.24 30.49
CA ASN A 83 -15.59 -7.94 29.84
C ASN A 83 -15.25 -8.30 28.37
N LEU A 84 -14.43 -7.48 27.72
CA LEU A 84 -14.03 -7.69 26.32
C LEU A 84 -12.63 -8.29 26.21
N SER A 85 -11.84 -8.30 27.27
CA SER A 85 -10.51 -8.88 27.29
C SER A 85 -10.55 -10.36 27.69
N PHE A 86 -9.73 -11.17 27.03
CA PHE A 86 -9.51 -12.56 27.41
C PHE A 86 -8.06 -12.93 27.13
N ASP A 87 -7.59 -14.00 27.74
CA ASP A 87 -6.24 -14.53 27.55
C ASP A 87 -6.36 -15.97 27.06
N ASN A 88 -5.73 -16.25 25.93
CA ASN A 88 -5.71 -17.58 25.31
C ASN A 88 -4.28 -18.17 25.32
N GLY A 89 -3.35 -17.56 26.04
CA GLY A 89 -1.97 -18.02 26.20
C GLY A 89 -1.06 -17.83 24.99
N GLY A 90 -1.48 -17.01 24.02
CA GLY A 90 -0.75 -16.75 22.78
C GLY A 90 -0.19 -15.34 22.66
N ILE A 91 -0.09 -14.88 21.44
CA ILE A 91 0.40 -13.53 21.11
C ILE A 91 -0.59 -12.48 21.61
N HIS A 92 -0.08 -11.44 22.24
CA HIS A 92 -0.92 -10.35 22.75
C HIS A 92 -1.26 -9.33 21.67
N HIS A 93 -2.53 -9.21 21.38
CA HIS A 93 -3.09 -8.19 20.47
C HIS A 93 -3.81 -7.09 21.26
N LYS A 94 -4.02 -5.93 20.64
CA LYS A 94 -4.68 -4.79 21.29
C LYS A 94 -5.86 -4.30 20.45
N LEU A 95 -7.02 -4.14 21.12
CA LEU A 95 -8.18 -3.42 20.59
C LEU A 95 -8.44 -2.21 21.51
N LEU A 96 -8.15 -1.01 21.01
CA LEU A 96 -8.27 0.26 21.71
C LEU A 96 -9.60 0.89 21.34
N VAL A 97 -10.45 1.09 22.34
CA VAL A 97 -11.83 1.58 22.15
C VAL A 97 -11.92 3.04 22.57
N GLY A 98 -12.21 3.93 21.64
CA GLY A 98 -12.31 5.36 21.85
C GLY A 98 -11.94 6.15 20.62
N ASP A 99 -11.71 7.44 20.80
CA ASP A 99 -11.19 8.30 19.71
C ASP A 99 -9.79 7.82 19.32
N ASN A 100 -9.57 7.71 18.02
CA ASN A 100 -8.30 7.20 17.51
C ASN A 100 -7.13 8.19 17.68
N TYR A 101 -7.37 9.51 17.73
CA TYR A 101 -6.33 10.49 18.02
C TYR A 101 -5.79 10.32 19.44
N ASP A 102 -6.69 10.22 20.43
CA ASP A 102 -6.30 9.93 21.82
C ASP A 102 -5.56 8.59 21.94
N SER A 103 -6.01 7.59 21.18
CA SER A 103 -5.37 6.28 21.14
C SER A 103 -3.94 6.37 20.58
N LEU A 104 -3.74 7.09 19.48
CA LEU A 104 -2.42 7.31 18.88
C LEU A 104 -1.47 8.05 19.82
N LEU A 105 -1.94 9.13 20.50
CA LEU A 105 -1.13 9.86 21.48
C LEU A 105 -0.67 8.96 22.64
N ASN A 106 -1.55 8.09 23.14
CA ASN A 106 -1.18 7.13 24.18
C ASN A 106 -0.18 6.08 23.66
N LEU A 107 -0.32 5.63 22.43
CA LEU A 107 0.62 4.67 21.82
C LEU A 107 2.01 5.27 21.65
N LEU A 108 2.17 6.59 21.47
CA LEU A 108 3.48 7.25 21.38
C LEU A 108 4.36 7.02 22.63
N VAL A 109 3.75 6.77 23.79
CA VAL A 109 4.47 6.48 25.02
C VAL A 109 5.17 5.12 24.98
N SER A 110 4.55 4.12 24.33
CA SER A 110 5.00 2.72 24.37
C SER A 110 5.41 2.12 23.04
N HIS A 111 5.00 2.71 21.92
CA HIS A 111 5.17 2.14 20.57
C HIS A 111 5.83 3.11 19.57
N LYS A 112 6.50 4.15 20.05
CA LYS A 112 7.21 5.10 19.17
C LYS A 112 8.27 4.37 18.35
N LYS A 113 8.24 4.53 17.00
CA LYS A 113 9.12 3.87 16.04
C LYS A 113 9.12 2.33 16.11
N MET A 114 7.97 1.75 16.39
CA MET A 114 7.85 0.29 16.51
C MET A 114 6.84 -0.33 15.54
N VAL A 115 6.05 0.48 14.86
CA VAL A 115 4.98 -0.02 13.98
C VAL A 115 5.54 -0.23 12.58
N ASP A 116 5.49 -1.47 12.10
CA ASP A 116 6.04 -1.87 10.82
C ASP A 116 5.05 -1.59 9.69
N VAL A 117 3.77 -1.90 9.89
CA VAL A 117 2.72 -1.71 8.88
C VAL A 117 1.56 -0.93 9.47
N ILE A 118 1.18 0.16 8.82
CA ILE A 118 -0.06 0.87 9.11
C ILE A 118 -1.00 0.66 7.93
N TYR A 119 -2.21 0.16 8.19
CA TYR A 119 -3.30 0.16 7.22
C TYR A 119 -4.47 0.97 7.77
N ILE A 120 -5.03 1.87 6.96
CA ILE A 120 -6.18 2.67 7.36
C ILE A 120 -7.21 2.75 6.24
N ASP A 121 -8.47 2.78 6.66
CA ASP A 121 -9.65 3.01 5.82
C ASP A 121 -10.47 4.16 6.43
N PRO A 122 -10.04 5.43 6.24
CA PRO A 122 -10.74 6.58 6.81
C PRO A 122 -12.11 6.78 6.16
N PRO A 123 -13.02 7.54 6.77
CA PRO A 123 -14.31 7.85 6.15
C PRO A 123 -14.14 8.70 4.87
N TYR A 124 -14.96 8.42 3.83
CA TYR A 124 -14.82 8.99 2.49
C TYR A 124 -15.79 10.14 2.18
N GLY A 125 -16.28 10.92 3.11
CA GLY A 125 -17.13 12.08 2.81
C GLY A 125 -18.39 12.21 3.67
N LYS A 126 -19.37 12.99 3.17
CA LYS A 126 -20.54 13.46 3.92
C LYS A 126 -21.30 12.35 4.64
N ASP A 127 -21.53 11.26 3.93
CA ASP A 127 -22.39 10.18 4.39
C ASP A 127 -21.64 9.18 5.29
N SER A 128 -20.32 9.23 5.29
CA SER A 128 -19.46 8.30 6.05
C SER A 128 -18.89 8.88 7.35
N LEU A 129 -18.93 10.20 7.55
CA LEU A 129 -18.46 10.84 8.79
C LEU A 129 -19.47 10.75 9.95
N GLY A 130 -20.73 10.33 9.70
CA GLY A 130 -21.74 10.10 10.71
C GLY A 130 -21.95 11.25 11.70
N GLU A 131 -22.27 10.91 12.97
CA GLU A 131 -22.45 11.89 14.04
C GLU A 131 -21.16 12.59 14.48
N PHE A 132 -20.00 11.98 14.21
CA PHE A 132 -18.70 12.58 14.53
C PHE A 132 -18.47 13.89 13.78
N ALA A 133 -18.89 13.97 12.52
CA ALA A 133 -18.87 15.22 11.77
C ALA A 133 -19.81 16.27 12.35
N LYS A 134 -20.97 15.86 12.87
CA LYS A 134 -21.95 16.76 13.45
C LYS A 134 -21.49 17.34 14.79
N MET A 135 -20.79 16.58 15.63
CA MET A 135 -20.35 17.03 16.95
C MET A 135 -19.14 17.95 16.92
N ASN A 136 -18.21 17.78 15.97
CA ASN A 136 -16.95 18.50 15.96
C ASN A 136 -16.83 19.57 14.87
N TYR A 137 -17.73 19.59 13.86
CA TYR A 137 -17.58 20.42 12.66
C TYR A 137 -18.92 20.98 12.18
N GLU A 138 -19.52 21.83 13.02
CA GLU A 138 -20.91 22.33 12.84
C GLU A 138 -21.23 23.06 11.53
N ASN A 139 -20.27 23.54 10.73
CA ASN A 139 -20.59 24.49 9.67
C ASN A 139 -19.82 24.43 8.37
N SER A 140 -19.08 23.39 8.02
CA SER A 140 -18.43 23.45 6.71
C SER A 140 -18.07 22.11 6.07
N LEU A 141 -18.06 22.19 4.84
CA LEU A 141 -17.65 21.32 3.76
C LEU A 141 -16.74 20.18 4.17
N ASN A 142 -17.26 19.04 4.04
CA ASN A 142 -16.79 17.68 4.29
C ASN A 142 -15.33 17.37 4.01
N ARG A 143 -14.71 17.99 3.00
CA ARG A 143 -13.33 17.68 2.59
C ARG A 143 -12.29 18.33 3.49
N ASP A 144 -12.45 19.60 3.83
CA ASP A 144 -11.51 20.31 4.70
C ASP A 144 -11.49 19.69 6.10
N ASN A 145 -12.66 19.27 6.59
CA ASN A 145 -12.79 18.56 7.86
C ASN A 145 -12.10 17.20 7.84
N LEU A 146 -12.23 16.44 6.74
CA LEU A 146 -11.53 15.17 6.56
C LEU A 146 -10.01 15.38 6.59
N LEU A 147 -9.49 16.36 5.85
CA LEU A 147 -8.05 16.63 5.79
C LEU A 147 -7.51 17.13 7.13
N SER A 148 -8.21 18.01 7.82
CA SER A 148 -7.83 18.49 9.17
C SER A 148 -7.79 17.36 10.18
N MET A 149 -8.83 16.52 10.21
CA MET A 149 -8.91 15.35 11.08
C MET A 149 -7.77 14.36 10.79
N MET A 150 -7.49 14.10 9.53
CA MET A 150 -6.42 13.20 9.11
C MET A 150 -5.02 13.75 9.40
N TYR A 151 -4.79 15.06 9.25
CA TYR A 151 -3.48 15.66 9.49
C TYR A 151 -2.93 15.32 10.88
N ALA A 152 -3.70 15.59 11.93
CA ALA A 152 -3.26 15.34 13.31
C ALA A 152 -2.97 13.86 13.57
N ARG A 153 -3.80 12.96 13.02
CA ARG A 153 -3.64 11.51 13.15
C ARG A 153 -2.44 10.98 12.38
N LEU A 154 -2.22 11.48 11.17
CA LEU A 154 -1.05 11.11 10.36
C LEU A 154 0.26 11.60 10.99
N GLN A 155 0.29 12.79 11.60
CA GLN A 155 1.44 13.28 12.35
C GLN A 155 1.80 12.37 13.55
N ALA A 156 0.80 11.85 14.26
CA ALA A 156 1.02 10.88 15.33
C ALA A 156 1.44 9.51 14.76
N ALA A 157 0.78 9.03 13.71
CA ALA A 157 1.10 7.78 13.04
C ALA A 157 2.53 7.75 12.50
N LYS A 158 2.99 8.85 11.90
CA LYS A 158 4.38 9.03 11.44
C LYS A 158 5.41 8.76 12.55
N GLN A 159 5.12 9.19 13.77
CA GLN A 159 6.03 8.98 14.90
C GLN A 159 5.99 7.54 15.45
N LEU A 160 4.91 6.81 15.19
CA LEU A 160 4.77 5.40 15.58
C LEU A 160 5.47 4.46 14.59
N MET A 161 5.58 4.85 13.31
CA MET A 161 6.22 4.03 12.27
C MET A 161 7.68 3.74 12.60
N SER A 162 8.11 2.50 12.38
CA SER A 162 9.53 2.11 12.38
C SER A 162 10.28 2.79 11.21
N ASP A 163 11.59 2.73 11.23
CA ASP A 163 12.41 3.39 10.21
C ASP A 163 12.23 2.71 8.82
N ASP A 164 11.82 1.44 8.77
CA ASP A 164 11.43 0.68 7.58
C ASP A 164 9.91 0.51 7.43
N GLY A 165 9.14 1.23 8.24
CA GLY A 165 7.69 1.14 8.27
C GLY A 165 7.01 1.64 7.01
N VAL A 166 5.82 1.11 6.76
CA VAL A 166 4.96 1.47 5.64
C VAL A 166 3.56 1.85 6.09
N ILE A 167 2.96 2.84 5.44
CA ILE A 167 1.56 3.19 5.63
C ILE A 167 0.78 3.03 4.32
N PHE A 168 -0.36 2.35 4.41
CA PHE A 168 -1.35 2.19 3.36
C PHE A 168 -2.64 2.89 3.76
N CYS A 169 -3.19 3.72 2.87
CA CYS A 169 -4.44 4.43 3.09
C CYS A 169 -5.41 4.15 1.94
N SER A 170 -6.50 3.47 2.23
CA SER A 170 -7.61 3.35 1.28
C SER A 170 -8.33 4.68 1.14
N ILE A 171 -8.69 5.07 -0.08
CA ILE A 171 -9.37 6.33 -0.36
C ILE A 171 -10.17 6.25 -1.66
N ASP A 172 -11.33 6.92 -1.71
CA ASP A 172 -12.17 6.99 -2.90
C ASP A 172 -11.59 7.91 -3.98
N ASP A 173 -12.12 7.81 -5.19
CA ASP A 173 -11.73 8.61 -6.34
C ASP A 173 -11.92 10.12 -6.11
N LYS A 174 -12.94 10.52 -5.35
CA LYS A 174 -13.25 11.93 -5.09
C LYS A 174 -12.24 12.64 -4.18
N ASN A 175 -11.61 11.88 -3.28
CA ASN A 175 -10.71 12.42 -2.26
C ASN A 175 -9.24 12.03 -2.46
N GLN A 176 -8.95 11.10 -3.39
CA GLN A 176 -7.61 10.58 -3.63
C GLN A 176 -6.56 11.68 -3.83
N ALA A 177 -6.80 12.63 -4.72
CA ALA A 177 -5.84 13.69 -5.03
C ALA A 177 -5.53 14.57 -3.81
N TYR A 178 -6.54 14.90 -3.01
CA TYR A 178 -6.38 15.72 -1.81
C TYR A 178 -5.67 14.97 -0.69
N MET A 179 -6.03 13.70 -0.50
CA MET A 179 -5.36 12.84 0.49
C MET A 179 -3.90 12.61 0.11
N LYS A 180 -3.60 12.42 -1.18
CA LYS A 180 -2.23 12.33 -1.69
C LYS A 180 -1.41 13.57 -1.32
N CYS A 181 -1.96 14.79 -1.57
CA CYS A 181 -1.29 16.03 -1.20
C CYS A 181 -1.08 16.16 0.31
N LEU A 182 -2.06 15.71 1.12
CA LEU A 182 -1.91 15.68 2.57
C LEU A 182 -0.79 14.73 3.02
N PHE A 183 -0.71 13.56 2.43
CA PHE A 183 0.34 12.59 2.72
C PHE A 183 1.72 13.11 2.30
N ASP A 184 1.82 13.80 1.16
CA ASP A 184 3.06 14.49 0.75
C ASP A 184 3.48 15.57 1.75
N ASP A 185 2.52 16.30 2.32
CA ASP A 185 2.81 17.34 3.34
C ASP A 185 3.29 16.71 4.66
N VAL A 186 2.72 15.58 5.07
CA VAL A 186 3.05 14.91 6.33
C VAL A 186 4.30 14.04 6.20
N PHE A 187 4.39 13.19 5.19
CA PHE A 187 5.45 12.19 5.03
C PHE A 187 6.59 12.66 4.13
N GLY A 188 6.33 13.64 3.25
CA GLY A 188 7.23 14.08 2.20
C GLY A 188 6.99 13.33 0.88
N GLU A 189 7.16 14.02 -0.26
CA GLU A 189 7.00 13.42 -1.60
C GLU A 189 8.00 12.28 -1.85
N SER A 190 9.19 12.34 -1.24
CA SER A 190 10.21 11.29 -1.36
C SER A 190 9.81 9.96 -0.71
N ALA A 191 8.88 9.98 0.24
CA ALA A 191 8.36 8.78 0.87
C ALA A 191 7.23 8.11 0.07
N PHE A 192 6.76 8.73 -1.02
CA PHE A 192 5.71 8.16 -1.86
C PHE A 192 6.21 6.96 -2.65
N VAL A 193 5.60 5.81 -2.41
CA VAL A 193 5.92 4.56 -3.13
C VAL A 193 5.01 4.42 -4.35
N THR A 194 3.70 4.42 -4.15
CA THR A 194 2.73 4.22 -5.24
C THR A 194 1.30 4.57 -4.82
N CYS A 195 0.44 4.72 -5.83
CA CYS A 195 -1.02 4.79 -5.67
C CYS A 195 -1.63 3.61 -6.43
N ILE A 196 -2.20 2.67 -5.69
CA ILE A 196 -2.68 1.38 -6.21
C ILE A 196 -4.18 1.47 -6.49
N PRO A 197 -4.66 1.31 -7.73
CA PRO A 197 -6.08 1.16 -8.00
C PRO A 197 -6.56 -0.23 -7.55
N ARG A 198 -7.71 -0.29 -6.86
CA ARG A 198 -8.32 -1.52 -6.36
C ARG A 198 -9.76 -1.66 -6.85
N LEU A 199 -10.14 -2.84 -7.31
CA LEU A 199 -11.52 -3.15 -7.69
C LEU A 199 -12.43 -3.11 -6.46
N THR A 200 -13.50 -2.30 -6.51
CA THR A 200 -14.51 -2.22 -5.43
C THR A 200 -15.73 -3.07 -5.75
N LYS A 201 -16.19 -3.04 -7.01
CA LYS A 201 -17.36 -3.78 -7.50
C LYS A 201 -17.11 -4.31 -8.91
N ALA A 202 -17.42 -5.58 -9.15
CA ALA A 202 -17.27 -6.20 -10.47
C ALA A 202 -18.48 -5.94 -11.39
N GLN A 203 -19.64 -5.60 -10.82
CA GLN A 203 -20.89 -5.35 -11.57
C GLN A 203 -21.23 -3.87 -11.55
N ARG A 204 -21.76 -3.39 -12.68
CA ARG A 204 -22.24 -2.00 -12.80
C ARG A 204 -23.50 -1.82 -11.95
N SER A 205 -23.58 -0.72 -11.21
CA SER A 205 -24.75 -0.39 -10.39
C SER A 205 -25.91 0.20 -11.20
N GLY A 206 -25.61 0.80 -12.34
CA GLY A 206 -26.62 1.43 -13.22
C GLY A 206 -27.35 2.63 -12.64
N GLN A 207 -26.86 3.17 -11.53
CA GLN A 207 -27.53 4.25 -10.77
C GLN A 207 -26.80 5.59 -10.80
N GLU A 208 -25.70 5.72 -11.53
CA GLU A 208 -24.95 6.98 -11.60
C GLU A 208 -25.26 7.72 -12.89
N ASP A 209 -25.48 9.04 -12.79
CA ASP A 209 -25.88 9.92 -13.90
C ASP A 209 -24.77 10.12 -14.96
N TYR A 210 -23.50 9.73 -14.66
CA TYR A 210 -22.36 9.96 -15.56
C TYR A 210 -21.56 8.70 -15.81
N MET A 211 -20.60 8.40 -14.94
CA MET A 211 -19.70 7.24 -15.09
C MET A 211 -19.72 6.40 -13.83
N ASP A 212 -19.95 5.09 -13.99
CA ASP A 212 -19.94 4.15 -12.87
C ASP A 212 -18.50 3.81 -12.48
N VAL A 213 -18.04 4.36 -11.34
CA VAL A 213 -16.70 4.11 -10.80
C VAL A 213 -16.68 2.77 -10.08
N SER A 214 -15.85 1.84 -10.56
CA SER A 214 -15.73 0.47 -10.05
C SER A 214 -14.45 0.24 -9.23
N HIS A 215 -13.71 1.30 -8.91
CA HIS A 215 -12.44 1.22 -8.18
C HIS A 215 -12.34 2.30 -7.09
N ASP A 216 -11.45 2.06 -6.16
CA ASP A 216 -10.88 3.04 -5.23
C ASP A 216 -9.35 2.95 -5.29
N TYR A 217 -8.66 3.66 -4.43
CA TYR A 217 -7.21 3.72 -4.42
C TYR A 217 -6.65 3.38 -3.06
N ILE A 218 -5.39 2.93 -3.06
CA ILE A 218 -4.59 2.74 -1.86
C ILE A 218 -3.32 3.55 -2.02
N LEU A 219 -3.15 4.59 -1.22
CA LEU A 219 -1.91 5.35 -1.14
C LEU A 219 -0.90 4.55 -0.32
N CYS A 220 0.34 4.47 -0.79
CA CYS A 220 1.44 3.77 -0.14
C CYS A 220 2.63 4.70 0.06
N TYR A 221 3.09 4.84 1.32
CA TYR A 221 4.25 5.64 1.71
C TYR A 221 5.18 4.85 2.62
N SER A 222 6.48 4.96 2.40
CA SER A 222 7.53 4.38 3.23
C SER A 222 8.80 5.24 3.18
N TYR A 223 9.61 5.20 4.25
CA TYR A 223 10.90 5.87 4.29
C TYR A 223 12.07 4.98 3.85
N SER A 224 11.83 3.69 3.70
CA SER A 224 12.86 2.72 3.32
C SER A 224 12.75 2.36 1.85
N ASP A 225 13.88 2.35 1.16
CA ASP A 225 13.99 1.81 -0.20
C ASP A 225 13.88 0.26 -0.20
N ASP A 226 14.13 -0.39 0.94
CA ASP A 226 14.02 -1.84 1.14
C ASP A 226 12.59 -2.29 1.47
N PHE A 227 11.63 -1.40 1.41
CA PHE A 227 10.21 -1.66 1.71
C PHE A 227 9.61 -2.81 0.90
N LEU A 228 10.06 -3.01 -0.33
CA LEU A 228 9.54 -4.06 -1.19
C LEU A 228 10.07 -5.42 -0.73
N ASN A 229 9.23 -6.17 -0.02
CA ASN A 229 9.55 -7.56 0.26
C ASN A 229 9.60 -8.33 -1.05
N VAL A 230 10.77 -8.86 -1.31
CA VAL A 230 11.03 -9.65 -2.51
C VAL A 230 10.75 -11.10 -2.15
N THR A 231 9.62 -11.63 -2.62
CA THR A 231 9.26 -13.02 -2.38
C THR A 231 10.01 -13.97 -3.31
N GLU A 232 10.43 -15.11 -2.79
CA GLU A 232 10.92 -16.18 -3.66
C GLU A 232 9.79 -16.65 -4.59
N ARG A 233 10.14 -16.85 -5.86
CA ARG A 233 9.20 -17.37 -6.83
C ARG A 233 8.84 -18.81 -6.48
N VAL A 234 7.60 -19.02 -6.07
CA VAL A 234 7.06 -20.36 -5.86
C VAL A 234 6.64 -20.94 -7.20
N TYR A 235 7.15 -22.11 -7.55
CA TYR A 235 6.78 -22.82 -8.76
C TYR A 235 5.90 -24.02 -8.42
N ASP A 236 4.96 -24.34 -9.32
CA ASP A 236 4.25 -25.60 -9.29
C ASP A 236 5.25 -26.74 -9.60
N GLU A 237 5.70 -27.45 -8.58
CA GLU A 237 6.70 -28.50 -8.71
C GLU A 237 6.28 -29.63 -9.66
N SER A 238 4.99 -29.86 -9.86
CA SER A 238 4.48 -30.85 -10.82
C SER A 238 4.80 -30.49 -12.26
N LYS A 239 5.04 -29.20 -12.55
CA LYS A 239 5.40 -28.68 -13.88
C LYS A 239 6.91 -28.46 -14.05
N VAL A 240 7.68 -28.64 -12.99
CA VAL A 240 9.15 -28.48 -13.07
C VAL A 240 9.75 -29.71 -13.71
N LYS A 241 10.46 -29.50 -14.81
CA LYS A 241 11.26 -30.54 -15.51
C LYS A 241 12.74 -30.19 -15.46
N THR A 242 13.57 -31.14 -15.76
CA THR A 242 15.04 -30.97 -15.79
C THR A 242 15.59 -31.54 -17.10
N ASP A 243 16.45 -30.75 -17.75
CA ASP A 243 17.25 -31.22 -18.89
C ASP A 243 18.75 -31.00 -18.63
N LYS A 244 19.59 -31.16 -19.68
CA LYS A 244 21.05 -30.95 -19.60
C LYS A 244 21.44 -29.50 -19.17
N ASN A 245 20.56 -28.55 -19.34
CA ASN A 245 20.81 -27.12 -19.06
C ASN A 245 20.31 -26.67 -17.68
N GLY A 246 19.42 -27.45 -17.04
CA GLY A 246 18.90 -27.13 -15.71
C GLY A 246 17.38 -27.36 -15.56
N LYS A 247 16.79 -26.80 -14.50
CA LYS A 247 15.36 -26.89 -14.23
C LYS A 247 14.58 -25.87 -15.03
N TYR A 248 13.44 -26.27 -15.61
CA TYR A 248 12.53 -25.40 -16.36
C TYR A 248 11.07 -25.75 -16.08
N LEU A 249 10.16 -24.82 -16.36
CA LEU A 249 8.73 -25.08 -16.30
C LEU A 249 8.22 -25.60 -17.64
N GLU A 250 7.60 -26.78 -17.62
CA GLU A 250 7.04 -27.38 -18.82
C GLU A 250 5.95 -26.46 -19.43
N GLY A 251 6.09 -26.19 -20.72
CA GLY A 251 5.17 -25.31 -21.47
C GLY A 251 5.49 -23.81 -21.39
N ASP A 252 6.36 -23.39 -20.47
CA ASP A 252 6.79 -22.01 -20.36
C ASP A 252 7.95 -21.72 -21.32
N THR A 253 7.68 -20.96 -22.36
CA THR A 253 8.65 -20.62 -23.40
C THR A 253 8.53 -19.15 -23.81
N LYS A 254 9.65 -18.50 -24.08
CA LYS A 254 9.70 -17.12 -24.56
C LYS A 254 9.57 -17.07 -26.08
N ALA A 255 8.68 -16.22 -26.57
CA ALA A 255 8.56 -15.98 -28.01
C ALA A 255 9.82 -15.28 -28.57
N ILE A 256 10.33 -15.77 -29.71
CA ILE A 256 11.48 -15.20 -30.41
C ILE A 256 11.00 -14.41 -31.64
N LEU A 257 9.80 -14.71 -32.15
CA LEU A 257 9.17 -13.94 -33.20
C LEU A 257 8.66 -12.62 -32.62
N ALA A 258 9.01 -11.49 -33.27
CA ALA A 258 8.54 -10.18 -32.86
C ALA A 258 7.02 -10.03 -33.04
N ALA A 259 6.37 -9.26 -32.16
CA ALA A 259 5.00 -8.81 -32.40
C ALA A 259 5.00 -7.74 -33.53
N LEU A 260 3.93 -7.67 -34.30
CA LEU A 260 3.81 -6.67 -35.38
C LEU A 260 3.95 -5.23 -34.88
N SER A 261 3.48 -4.95 -33.67
CA SER A 261 3.61 -3.65 -32.99
C SER A 261 5.06 -3.22 -32.70
N GLN A 262 6.02 -4.14 -32.74
CA GLN A 262 7.43 -3.86 -32.50
C GLN A 262 8.19 -3.40 -33.74
N GLY A 263 7.48 -3.26 -34.85
CA GLY A 263 8.04 -2.82 -36.14
C GLY A 263 8.90 -3.87 -36.83
N TYR A 264 9.23 -3.58 -38.09
CA TYR A 264 10.06 -4.40 -38.95
C TYR A 264 11.55 -4.02 -38.82
N SER A 265 12.44 -5.01 -38.98
CA SER A 265 13.88 -4.81 -39.05
C SER A 265 14.52 -5.85 -39.97
N VAL A 266 15.30 -5.38 -40.94
CA VAL A 266 16.00 -6.21 -41.93
C VAL A 266 16.94 -7.22 -41.26
N GLY A 267 17.62 -6.83 -40.16
CA GLY A 267 18.53 -7.70 -39.43
C GLY A 267 17.86 -8.90 -38.74
N GLY A 268 16.55 -8.83 -38.51
CA GLY A 268 15.76 -9.95 -37.94
C GLY A 268 14.97 -10.74 -39.02
N ASP A 269 14.99 -10.31 -40.28
CA ASP A 269 14.25 -10.99 -41.33
C ASP A 269 15.14 -11.96 -42.09
N TYR A 270 15.30 -13.16 -41.50
CA TYR A 270 16.06 -14.25 -42.10
C TYR A 270 15.34 -15.58 -41.88
N ASP A 271 15.57 -16.53 -42.81
CA ASP A 271 15.15 -17.91 -42.67
C ASP A 271 16.17 -18.67 -41.79
N PHE A 272 15.72 -19.50 -40.86
CA PHE A 272 16.58 -20.24 -39.96
C PHE A 272 16.28 -21.74 -40.02
N GLU A 273 17.32 -22.54 -40.27
CA GLU A 273 17.23 -24.01 -40.32
C GLU A 273 17.48 -24.61 -38.91
N TYR A 274 16.54 -25.41 -38.42
CA TYR A 274 16.65 -26.11 -37.13
C TYR A 274 16.00 -27.47 -37.25
N ASN A 275 16.70 -28.52 -36.82
CA ASN A 275 16.28 -29.93 -36.88
C ASN A 275 15.80 -30.37 -38.29
N GLY A 276 16.47 -29.90 -39.33
CA GLY A 276 16.14 -30.26 -40.73
C GLY A 276 14.89 -29.52 -41.30
N LYS A 277 14.33 -28.55 -40.56
CA LYS A 277 13.18 -27.75 -40.98
C LYS A 277 13.57 -26.26 -41.06
N VAL A 278 13.09 -25.60 -42.09
CA VAL A 278 13.33 -24.14 -42.28
C VAL A 278 12.18 -23.37 -41.63
N TYR A 279 12.51 -22.54 -40.63
CA TYR A 279 11.61 -21.61 -39.94
C TYR A 279 11.76 -20.22 -40.51
N LYS A 280 10.62 -19.61 -40.81
CA LYS A 280 10.55 -18.24 -41.33
C LYS A 280 9.93 -17.31 -40.28
N PRO A 281 10.32 -16.04 -40.22
CA PRO A 281 9.71 -15.07 -39.29
C PRO A 281 8.34 -14.64 -39.80
N VAL A 282 7.36 -15.53 -39.75
CA VAL A 282 6.00 -15.31 -40.22
C VAL A 282 5.01 -15.45 -39.10
N THR A 283 4.07 -14.50 -38.99
CA THR A 283 2.97 -14.54 -38.02
C THR A 283 1.98 -15.66 -38.32
N LYS A 284 1.07 -15.93 -37.39
CA LYS A 284 -0.01 -16.94 -37.58
C LYS A 284 -0.86 -16.63 -38.83
N ASP A 285 -1.02 -15.35 -39.16
CA ASP A 285 -1.80 -14.88 -40.30
C ASP A 285 -0.99 -14.84 -41.61
N GLY A 286 0.21 -15.40 -41.62
CA GLY A 286 1.06 -15.50 -42.80
C GLY A 286 1.85 -14.22 -43.16
N VAL A 287 1.82 -13.20 -42.30
CA VAL A 287 2.53 -11.95 -42.52
C VAL A 287 4.00 -12.10 -42.16
N ARG A 288 4.89 -11.79 -43.12
CA ARG A 288 6.35 -11.80 -42.88
C ARG A 288 6.69 -10.67 -41.90
N ASN A 289 7.51 -11.00 -40.88
CA ASN A 289 7.94 -10.12 -39.84
C ASN A 289 9.45 -10.32 -39.58
N ARG A 290 9.90 -10.24 -38.34
CA ARG A 290 11.29 -10.44 -37.94
C ARG A 290 11.43 -11.29 -36.72
N TRP A 291 12.58 -11.92 -36.56
CA TRP A 291 13.02 -12.46 -35.28
C TRP A 291 13.50 -11.32 -34.37
N LEU A 292 13.33 -11.49 -33.06
CA LEU A 292 13.86 -10.58 -32.04
C LEU A 292 15.39 -10.72 -31.91
N TRP A 293 15.94 -11.83 -32.38
CA TRP A 293 17.34 -12.19 -32.24
C TRP A 293 18.07 -12.10 -33.57
N THR A 294 19.39 -11.83 -33.48
CA THR A 294 20.28 -11.98 -34.63
C THR A 294 20.45 -13.46 -34.97
N LYS A 295 20.94 -13.75 -36.17
CA LYS A 295 21.17 -15.10 -36.66
C LYS A 295 22.21 -15.83 -35.80
N GLU A 296 23.24 -15.11 -35.33
CA GLU A 296 24.29 -15.65 -34.45
C GLU A 296 23.70 -16.06 -33.09
N ARG A 297 22.82 -15.22 -32.52
CA ARG A 297 22.15 -15.54 -31.25
C ARG A 297 21.19 -16.71 -31.37
N MET A 298 20.49 -16.81 -32.49
CA MET A 298 19.62 -17.95 -32.78
C MET A 298 20.41 -19.23 -32.92
N GLN A 299 21.59 -19.19 -33.59
CA GLN A 299 22.47 -20.34 -33.71
C GLN A 299 23.04 -20.79 -32.36
N ALA A 300 23.50 -19.84 -31.55
CA ALA A 300 23.98 -20.17 -30.19
C ALA A 300 22.90 -20.83 -29.32
N ALA A 301 21.65 -20.39 -29.44
CA ALA A 301 20.52 -21.01 -28.75
C ALA A 301 20.22 -22.44 -29.28
N ALA A 302 20.37 -22.65 -30.58
CA ALA A 302 20.26 -23.98 -31.19
C ALA A 302 21.37 -24.94 -30.69
N ASP A 303 22.60 -24.46 -30.65
CA ASP A 303 23.79 -25.25 -30.21
C ASP A 303 23.66 -25.63 -28.70
N LEU A 304 23.10 -24.74 -27.90
CA LEU A 304 22.77 -25.00 -26.50
C LEU A 304 21.56 -25.95 -26.32
N GLY A 305 20.74 -26.13 -27.37
CA GLY A 305 19.54 -26.93 -27.33
C GLY A 305 18.42 -26.33 -26.50
N ILE A 306 18.32 -25.01 -26.47
CA ILE A 306 17.30 -24.28 -25.71
C ILE A 306 16.13 -23.77 -26.58
N LEU A 307 16.18 -24.05 -27.90
CA LEU A 307 15.07 -23.75 -28.82
C LEU A 307 13.97 -24.80 -28.68
N VAL A 308 12.74 -24.35 -28.69
CA VAL A 308 11.52 -25.15 -28.69
C VAL A 308 10.73 -24.90 -29.96
N GLU A 309 10.42 -25.99 -30.68
CA GLU A 309 9.56 -25.93 -31.87
C GLU A 309 8.10 -25.83 -31.47
N THR A 310 7.40 -24.85 -32.03
CA THR A 310 5.96 -24.68 -31.85
C THR A 310 5.30 -24.46 -33.19
N ASN A 311 4.42 -25.35 -33.61
CA ASN A 311 3.71 -25.32 -34.90
C ASN A 311 4.59 -24.85 -36.08
N ASN A 312 4.69 -23.56 -36.36
CA ASN A 312 5.47 -22.99 -37.46
C ASN A 312 6.49 -21.94 -36.98
N SER A 313 6.83 -21.91 -35.71
CA SER A 313 7.73 -20.91 -35.13
C SER A 313 8.68 -21.53 -34.11
N LEU A 314 9.68 -20.78 -33.72
CA LEU A 314 10.65 -21.12 -32.68
C LEU A 314 10.43 -20.27 -31.42
N ARG A 315 10.56 -20.90 -30.27
CA ARG A 315 10.53 -20.26 -28.95
C ARG A 315 11.74 -20.69 -28.14
N MET A 316 12.05 -19.96 -27.07
CA MET A 316 13.14 -20.32 -26.17
C MET A 316 12.59 -20.92 -24.88
N GLN A 317 13.18 -22.03 -24.43
CA GLN A 317 12.91 -22.61 -23.13
C GLN A 317 13.31 -21.66 -22.00
N LEU A 318 12.44 -21.51 -21.00
CA LEU A 318 12.70 -20.69 -19.81
C LEU A 318 13.18 -21.55 -18.65
N TYR A 319 14.45 -21.35 -18.24
CA TYR A 319 15.04 -22.03 -17.09
C TYR A 319 14.74 -21.27 -15.80
N LEU A 320 14.65 -21.98 -14.69
CA LEU A 320 14.34 -21.41 -13.38
C LEU A 320 15.57 -20.75 -12.73
N ASP A 321 16.75 -21.33 -12.98
CA ASP A 321 18.03 -20.97 -12.37
C ASP A 321 19.02 -20.32 -13.32
N LYS A 322 18.65 -20.16 -14.60
CA LYS A 322 19.53 -19.60 -15.65
C LYS A 322 18.80 -18.68 -16.59
N ARG A 323 19.54 -17.71 -17.14
CA ARG A 323 19.08 -16.85 -18.23
C ARG A 323 20.04 -16.95 -19.44
N PHE A 324 19.50 -16.85 -20.63
CA PHE A 324 20.29 -16.73 -21.84
C PHE A 324 20.69 -15.26 -22.05
N GLU A 325 21.96 -14.96 -21.75
CA GLU A 325 22.46 -13.59 -21.71
C GLU A 325 22.59 -12.97 -23.12
N GLU A 326 22.27 -11.67 -23.22
CA GLU A 326 22.26 -11.00 -24.54
C GLU A 326 23.64 -10.75 -25.14
N LYS A 327 24.60 -10.37 -24.29
CA LYS A 327 25.92 -9.94 -24.76
C LYS A 327 26.82 -11.12 -25.12
N THR A 328 26.71 -12.22 -24.38
CA THR A 328 27.62 -13.34 -24.47
C THR A 328 27.05 -14.56 -25.20
N ASN A 329 25.71 -14.59 -25.38
CA ASN A 329 24.99 -15.73 -25.95
C ASN A 329 25.25 -17.06 -25.25
N ILE A 330 25.43 -17.03 -23.92
CA ILE A 330 25.58 -18.22 -23.07
C ILE A 330 24.52 -18.27 -21.99
N LEU A 331 24.29 -19.44 -21.40
CA LEU A 331 23.46 -19.57 -20.22
C LEU A 331 24.30 -19.20 -18.97
N VAL A 332 23.85 -18.13 -18.30
CA VAL A 332 24.44 -17.68 -17.03
C VAL A 332 23.47 -17.94 -15.86
N PRO A 333 23.94 -18.09 -14.64
CA PRO A 333 23.06 -18.16 -13.48
C PRO A 333 22.10 -16.99 -13.44
N LYS A 334 20.89 -17.26 -13.00
CA LYS A 334 19.84 -16.26 -12.83
C LYS A 334 19.72 -15.94 -11.35
N ASP A 335 20.01 -14.72 -10.97
CA ASP A 335 19.87 -14.26 -9.59
C ASP A 335 18.41 -13.95 -9.21
N ASP A 336 17.50 -13.99 -10.21
CA ASP A 336 16.10 -13.57 -10.05
C ASP A 336 15.23 -14.68 -9.44
N LYS A 337 15.54 -15.10 -8.23
CA LYS A 337 14.55 -15.84 -7.42
C LYS A 337 13.45 -14.94 -6.89
N LEU A 338 13.62 -13.65 -7.04
CA LEU A 338 12.87 -12.62 -6.38
C LEU A 338 11.76 -12.09 -7.29
N ILE A 339 10.53 -12.05 -6.81
CA ILE A 339 9.39 -11.40 -7.48
C ILE A 339 9.09 -10.12 -6.74
N PHE A 340 9.08 -9.01 -7.46
CA PHE A 340 8.55 -7.75 -6.93
C PHE A 340 7.03 -7.83 -6.78
N HIS A 341 6.51 -7.21 -5.75
CA HIS A 341 5.07 -7.06 -5.60
C HIS A 341 4.50 -6.27 -6.78
N THR A 342 3.33 -6.68 -7.21
CA THR A 342 2.58 -5.98 -8.27
C THR A 342 1.53 -5.06 -7.65
N SER A 343 1.26 -3.94 -8.30
CA SER A 343 0.14 -3.06 -8.00
C SER A 343 -1.17 -3.52 -8.64
N ASP A 344 -1.25 -4.75 -9.12
CA ASP A 344 -2.48 -5.31 -9.70
C ASP A 344 -3.44 -5.81 -8.61
N PHE A 345 -4.37 -4.94 -8.23
CA PHE A 345 -5.44 -5.21 -7.27
C PHE A 345 -6.82 -5.15 -7.94
N MET A 346 -6.87 -5.28 -9.27
CA MET A 346 -8.12 -5.25 -10.05
C MET A 346 -8.81 -6.62 -10.14
N ASN A 347 -8.61 -7.47 -9.13
CA ASN A 347 -9.21 -8.79 -9.00
C ASN A 347 -10.44 -8.78 -8.09
N SER A 348 -11.39 -9.68 -8.34
CA SER A 348 -12.61 -9.80 -7.54
C SER A 348 -12.36 -10.17 -6.09
N GLU A 349 -11.25 -10.83 -5.76
CA GLU A 349 -10.85 -11.16 -4.39
C GLU A 349 -10.63 -9.92 -3.50
N TYR A 350 -10.27 -8.78 -4.11
CA TYR A 350 -10.09 -7.51 -3.41
C TYR A 350 -11.35 -6.64 -3.38
N SER A 351 -12.49 -7.14 -3.88
CA SER A 351 -13.74 -6.39 -3.96
C SER A 351 -14.47 -6.28 -2.62
N ASN A 352 -15.33 -5.27 -2.49
CA ASN A 352 -16.16 -5.08 -1.30
C ASN A 352 -17.09 -6.28 -1.03
N SER A 353 -17.57 -6.96 -2.10
CA SER A 353 -18.37 -8.17 -1.95
C SER A 353 -17.63 -9.27 -1.19
N ASN A 354 -16.32 -9.43 -1.45
CA ASN A 354 -15.49 -10.36 -0.67
C ASN A 354 -15.32 -9.93 0.79
N GLY A 355 -15.23 -8.64 1.06
CA GLY A 355 -15.23 -8.14 2.44
C GLY A 355 -16.49 -8.53 3.20
N VAL A 356 -17.66 -8.39 2.56
CA VAL A 356 -18.95 -8.84 3.13
C VAL A 356 -18.96 -10.35 3.34
N ASN A 357 -18.49 -11.13 2.35
CA ASN A 357 -18.40 -12.59 2.46
C ASN A 357 -17.48 -13.01 3.61
N ASN A 358 -16.31 -12.39 3.77
CA ASN A 358 -15.39 -12.67 4.87
C ASN A 358 -16.06 -12.40 6.24
N LEU A 359 -16.80 -11.31 6.37
CA LEU A 359 -17.52 -11.02 7.63
C LEU A 359 -18.69 -12.00 7.85
N MET A 360 -19.41 -12.38 6.77
CA MET A 360 -20.51 -13.34 6.82
C MET A 360 -20.02 -14.75 7.20
N GLU A 361 -18.82 -15.12 6.78
CA GLU A 361 -18.18 -16.38 7.17
C GLU A 361 -17.90 -16.47 8.66
N VAL A 362 -17.58 -15.33 9.31
CA VAL A 362 -17.40 -15.26 10.77
C VAL A 362 -18.75 -15.21 11.50
N GLY A 363 -19.76 -14.56 10.92
CA GLY A 363 -21.10 -14.52 11.44
C GLY A 363 -22.05 -13.73 10.55
N ALA A 364 -23.15 -14.36 10.14
CA ALA A 364 -24.14 -13.74 9.26
C ALA A 364 -24.77 -12.48 9.86
N GLU A 365 -24.95 -12.42 11.18
CA GLU A 365 -25.46 -11.24 11.88
C GLU A 365 -24.44 -10.10 11.89
N LEU A 366 -23.11 -10.40 11.89
CA LEU A 366 -22.07 -9.39 11.82
C LEU A 366 -22.08 -8.68 10.48
N SER A 367 -22.26 -9.43 9.37
CA SER A 367 -22.33 -8.85 8.03
C SER A 367 -23.57 -7.98 7.80
N ARG A 368 -24.66 -8.21 8.56
CA ARG A 368 -25.86 -7.36 8.52
C ARG A 368 -25.69 -6.08 9.35
N SER A 369 -24.77 -6.11 10.33
CA SER A 369 -24.54 -5.05 11.28
C SER A 369 -23.47 -4.04 10.84
N PHE A 370 -22.67 -4.35 9.82
CA PHE A 370 -21.60 -3.49 9.34
C PHE A 370 -21.58 -3.40 7.83
N ASP A 371 -21.63 -2.17 7.31
CA ASP A 371 -21.61 -1.88 5.88
C ASP A 371 -20.17 -1.77 5.35
N ASN A 372 -19.94 -2.31 4.15
CA ASN A 372 -18.69 -2.17 3.40
C ASN A 372 -17.39 -2.59 4.13
N PRO A 373 -17.33 -3.76 4.80
CA PRO A 373 -16.08 -4.23 5.35
C PRO A 373 -15.06 -4.46 4.22
N LYS A 374 -13.80 -4.09 4.47
CA LYS A 374 -12.73 -4.35 3.49
C LYS A 374 -12.43 -5.87 3.42
N PRO A 375 -12.02 -6.39 2.26
CA PRO A 375 -11.69 -7.80 2.10
C PRO A 375 -10.38 -8.16 2.85
N VAL A 376 -10.38 -9.31 3.50
CA VAL A 376 -9.23 -9.83 4.25
C VAL A 376 -8.02 -10.06 3.34
N ALA A 377 -8.24 -10.56 2.12
CA ALA A 377 -7.21 -10.79 1.13
C ALA A 377 -6.42 -9.52 0.80
N LEU A 378 -7.10 -8.36 0.73
CA LEU A 378 -6.46 -7.07 0.53
C LEU A 378 -5.44 -6.77 1.63
N VAL A 379 -5.88 -6.81 2.89
CA VAL A 379 -5.02 -6.45 4.03
C VAL A 379 -3.87 -7.42 4.18
N LYS A 380 -4.09 -8.73 3.97
CA LYS A 380 -3.01 -9.72 3.92
C LYS A 380 -1.96 -9.36 2.88
N LYS A 381 -2.40 -9.04 1.65
CA LYS A 381 -1.49 -8.69 0.56
C LYS A 381 -0.66 -7.45 0.86
N LEU A 382 -1.25 -6.45 1.50
CA LEU A 382 -0.52 -5.25 1.92
C LEU A 382 0.51 -5.54 3.03
N ILE A 383 0.16 -6.37 4.02
CA ILE A 383 1.10 -6.79 5.08
C ILE A 383 2.26 -7.59 4.51
N GLU A 384 1.99 -8.48 3.53
CA GLU A 384 3.03 -9.29 2.86
C GLU A 384 4.09 -8.44 2.16
N MET A 385 3.80 -7.20 1.81
CA MET A 385 4.75 -6.30 1.15
C MET A 385 5.87 -5.81 2.06
N HIS A 386 5.71 -5.92 3.39
CA HIS A 386 6.74 -5.50 4.34
C HIS A 386 7.82 -6.60 4.53
N PRO A 387 9.13 -6.26 4.54
CA PRO A 387 10.20 -7.25 4.68
C PRO A 387 10.10 -8.11 5.95
N ASN A 388 9.76 -7.48 7.07
CA ASN A 388 9.56 -8.16 8.36
C ASN A 388 8.11 -8.65 8.55
N ASN A 389 7.43 -9.06 7.48
CA ASN A 389 5.99 -9.32 7.55
C ASN A 389 5.58 -10.40 8.55
N LYS A 390 6.44 -11.39 8.86
CA LYS A 390 6.12 -12.48 9.81
C LYS A 390 6.12 -12.06 11.28
N HIS A 391 6.80 -10.98 11.62
CA HIS A 391 6.96 -10.48 13.00
C HIS A 391 6.41 -9.06 13.17
N ALA A 392 5.71 -8.55 12.16
CA ALA A 392 5.29 -7.17 12.07
C ALA A 392 4.29 -6.76 13.17
N ILE A 393 4.46 -5.55 13.68
CA ILE A 393 3.42 -4.84 14.42
C ILE A 393 2.55 -4.08 13.41
N VAL A 394 1.29 -4.47 13.31
CA VAL A 394 0.32 -3.92 12.36
C VAL A 394 -0.66 -3.01 13.09
N LEU A 395 -0.69 -1.73 12.74
CA LEU A 395 -1.60 -0.74 13.31
C LEU A 395 -2.72 -0.40 12.32
N ASP A 396 -3.95 -0.39 12.82
CA ASP A 396 -5.11 0.14 12.09
C ASP A 396 -5.90 1.06 13.03
N PHE A 397 -5.83 2.37 12.80
CA PHE A 397 -6.53 3.33 13.65
C PHE A 397 -7.88 3.81 13.08
N PHE A 398 -8.40 3.10 12.07
CA PHE A 398 -9.77 3.15 11.58
C PHE A 398 -10.34 1.74 11.43
N ALA A 399 -10.14 0.89 12.45
CA ALA A 399 -10.31 -0.56 12.35
C ALA A 399 -11.74 -1.02 12.04
N GLY A 400 -12.75 -0.21 12.29
CA GLY A 400 -14.14 -0.50 11.95
C GLY A 400 -14.56 -1.92 12.34
N SER A 401 -14.83 -2.78 11.38
CA SER A 401 -15.25 -4.18 11.61
C SER A 401 -14.12 -5.13 12.05
N GLY A 402 -12.86 -4.67 12.12
CA GLY A 402 -11.71 -5.49 12.55
C GLY A 402 -11.11 -6.39 11.46
N THR A 403 -11.22 -6.02 10.19
CA THR A 403 -10.65 -6.79 9.07
C THR A 403 -9.16 -7.00 9.20
N THR A 404 -8.41 -5.96 9.61
CA THR A 404 -6.97 -6.03 9.82
C THR A 404 -6.59 -7.06 10.89
N GLY A 405 -7.36 -7.13 11.97
CA GLY A 405 -7.15 -8.15 12.99
C GLY A 405 -7.36 -9.58 12.46
N GLN A 406 -8.42 -9.81 11.66
CA GLN A 406 -8.63 -11.11 11.01
C GLN A 406 -7.47 -11.46 10.07
N ALA A 407 -7.00 -10.50 9.25
CA ALA A 407 -5.89 -10.73 8.34
C ALA A 407 -4.64 -11.20 9.07
N VAL A 408 -4.26 -10.52 10.16
CA VAL A 408 -3.11 -10.88 11.00
C VAL A 408 -3.26 -12.28 11.60
N LEU A 409 -4.43 -12.60 12.18
CA LEU A 409 -4.68 -13.92 12.77
C LEU A 409 -4.59 -15.04 11.75
N GLU A 410 -5.18 -14.86 10.56
CA GLU A 410 -5.11 -15.85 9.50
C GLU A 410 -3.70 -16.04 8.94
N MET A 411 -2.92 -14.96 8.82
CA MET A 411 -1.53 -15.05 8.39
C MET A 411 -0.68 -15.82 9.40
N ASN A 412 -0.78 -15.48 10.71
CA ASN A 412 -0.06 -16.17 11.77
C ASN A 412 -0.38 -17.68 11.77
N LYS A 413 -1.65 -18.02 11.57
CA LYS A 413 -2.06 -19.41 11.47
C LYS A 413 -1.47 -20.12 10.25
N SER A 414 -1.40 -19.45 9.10
CA SER A 414 -0.99 -20.07 7.83
C SER A 414 0.52 -20.27 7.72
N ASP A 415 1.32 -19.37 8.29
CA ASP A 415 2.78 -19.36 8.11
C ASP A 415 3.60 -19.45 9.41
N GLY A 416 2.90 -19.58 10.57
CA GLY A 416 3.53 -19.66 11.88
C GLY A 416 4.20 -18.36 12.34
N GLY A 417 3.82 -17.22 11.77
CA GLY A 417 4.29 -15.90 12.19
C GLY A 417 3.74 -15.50 13.56
N ASP A 418 4.32 -14.47 14.16
CA ASP A 418 3.94 -13.91 15.46
C ASP A 418 3.54 -12.43 15.37
N ARG A 419 2.98 -12.03 14.23
CA ARG A 419 2.47 -10.67 14.00
C ARG A 419 1.54 -10.23 15.12
N GLN A 420 1.65 -8.97 15.50
CA GLN A 420 0.75 -8.35 16.46
C GLN A 420 -0.13 -7.31 15.77
N PHE A 421 -1.40 -7.26 16.11
CA PHE A 421 -2.23 -6.14 15.69
C PHE A 421 -2.52 -5.17 16.84
N ILE A 422 -2.62 -3.89 16.48
CA ILE A 422 -3.14 -2.80 17.31
C ILE A 422 -4.27 -2.15 16.52
N LEU A 423 -5.49 -2.30 16.99
CA LEU A 423 -6.67 -1.75 16.35
C LEU A 423 -7.23 -0.61 17.20
N CYS A 424 -7.52 0.54 16.58
CA CYS A 424 -8.20 1.65 17.25
C CYS A 424 -9.51 1.92 16.52
N THR A 425 -10.60 1.98 17.27
CA THR A 425 -11.93 2.32 16.74
C THR A 425 -12.83 2.88 17.83
N SER A 426 -13.70 3.82 17.48
CA SER A 426 -14.76 4.30 18.34
C SER A 426 -15.86 3.24 18.48
N ASN A 427 -16.56 3.21 19.60
CA ASN A 427 -17.74 2.36 19.78
C ASN A 427 -19.00 3.12 19.31
N GLU A 428 -19.06 3.46 18.04
CA GLU A 428 -20.19 4.18 17.48
C GLU A 428 -21.48 3.37 17.55
N ILE A 429 -22.53 3.99 18.08
CA ILE A 429 -23.87 3.40 18.19
C ILE A 429 -24.67 3.78 16.95
N THR A 430 -25.19 2.79 16.26
CA THR A 430 -26.06 2.96 15.09
C THR A 430 -27.34 2.16 15.24
N SER A 431 -28.30 2.33 14.32
CA SER A 431 -29.51 1.49 14.31
C SER A 431 -29.19 0.00 14.10
N LYS A 432 -28.06 -0.34 13.47
CA LYS A 432 -27.61 -1.72 13.23
C LYS A 432 -26.72 -2.24 14.36
N THR A 433 -26.13 -1.37 15.16
CA THR A 433 -25.22 -1.71 16.26
C THR A 433 -25.63 -0.97 17.54
N PRO A 434 -26.74 -1.38 18.19
CA PRO A 434 -27.30 -0.68 19.35
C PRO A 434 -26.39 -0.67 20.58
N ASN A 435 -25.43 -1.60 20.71
CA ASN A 435 -24.41 -1.63 21.76
C ASN A 435 -23.08 -1.03 21.31
N GLY A 436 -23.02 -0.52 20.07
CA GLY A 436 -21.84 0.02 19.42
C GLY A 436 -21.09 -0.99 18.57
N VAL A 437 -20.39 -0.45 17.56
CA VAL A 437 -19.66 -1.26 16.55
C VAL A 437 -18.64 -2.20 17.17
N VAL A 438 -17.92 -1.76 18.22
CA VAL A 438 -16.94 -2.61 18.91
C VAL A 438 -17.58 -3.82 19.55
N VAL A 439 -18.69 -3.61 20.27
CA VAL A 439 -19.38 -4.68 21.02
C VAL A 439 -20.11 -5.62 20.07
N ASP A 440 -20.83 -5.06 19.09
CA ASP A 440 -21.71 -5.85 18.24
C ASP A 440 -21.00 -6.52 17.07
N VAL A 441 -19.85 -5.98 16.63
CA VAL A 441 -19.13 -6.47 15.45
C VAL A 441 -17.67 -6.81 15.74
N THR A 442 -16.83 -5.81 16.04
CA THR A 442 -15.37 -5.94 16.04
C THR A 442 -14.86 -6.97 17.04
N SER A 443 -15.25 -6.84 18.30
CA SER A 443 -14.82 -7.77 19.34
C SER A 443 -15.39 -9.18 19.18
N LYS A 444 -16.63 -9.32 18.68
CA LYS A 444 -17.20 -10.63 18.34
C LYS A 444 -16.43 -11.31 17.21
N ARG A 445 -16.14 -10.57 16.13
CA ARG A 445 -15.35 -11.07 15.01
C ARG A 445 -14.01 -11.62 15.48
N LEU A 446 -13.24 -10.80 16.18
CA LEU A 446 -11.91 -11.18 16.66
C LEU A 446 -11.97 -12.35 17.64
N LYS A 447 -12.87 -12.31 18.63
CA LYS A 447 -13.00 -13.38 19.62
C LYS A 447 -13.38 -14.70 18.96
N ARG A 448 -14.33 -14.71 18.01
CA ARG A 448 -14.72 -15.92 17.28
C ARG A 448 -13.57 -16.55 16.54
N ILE A 449 -12.75 -15.73 15.89
CA ILE A 449 -11.58 -16.22 15.17
C ILE A 449 -10.53 -16.76 16.12
N MET A 450 -10.22 -16.04 17.20
CA MET A 450 -9.17 -16.41 18.17
C MET A 450 -9.55 -17.64 18.99
N THR A 451 -10.82 -17.80 19.37
CA THR A 451 -11.27 -18.87 20.27
C THR A 451 -12.09 -19.95 19.57
N GLY A 452 -12.54 -19.69 18.35
CA GLY A 452 -13.48 -20.54 17.65
C GLY A 452 -14.84 -20.65 18.34
N SER A 453 -15.21 -19.69 19.19
CA SER A 453 -16.43 -19.71 20.00
C SER A 453 -17.21 -18.42 19.87
N CYS A 454 -18.53 -18.50 19.89
CA CYS A 454 -19.39 -17.33 20.05
C CYS A 454 -19.32 -16.77 21.47
N TYR A 455 -19.76 -15.53 21.69
CA TYR A 455 -19.80 -14.91 23.03
C TYR A 455 -20.76 -15.60 23.99
N ASP A 456 -21.80 -16.25 23.51
CA ASP A 456 -22.77 -17.05 24.28
C ASP A 456 -22.25 -18.45 24.60
N GLY A 457 -21.00 -18.78 24.28
CA GLY A 457 -20.41 -20.09 24.49
C GLY A 457 -20.75 -21.13 23.44
N ASN A 458 -21.50 -20.78 22.39
CA ASN A 458 -21.75 -21.67 21.26
C ASN A 458 -20.45 -21.91 20.48
N LYS A 459 -20.08 -23.18 20.29
CA LYS A 459 -18.88 -23.62 19.58
C LYS A 459 -19.13 -23.99 18.13
N ASP A 460 -20.28 -23.69 17.61
CA ASP A 460 -20.73 -24.02 16.26
C ASP A 460 -20.15 -23.10 15.17
N PHE A 461 -18.92 -22.65 15.36
CA PHE A 461 -18.26 -21.77 14.43
C PHE A 461 -17.17 -22.52 13.66
N LYS A 462 -17.19 -22.45 12.34
CA LYS A 462 -16.30 -23.24 11.46
C LYS A 462 -14.79 -23.08 11.71
N TRP A 463 -14.39 -22.00 12.37
CA TRP A 463 -13.00 -21.76 12.73
C TRP A 463 -12.48 -22.67 13.85
N ASN A 464 -13.38 -23.33 14.60
CA ASN A 464 -13.02 -24.31 15.62
C ASN A 464 -12.20 -25.47 15.06
N ASP A 465 -12.60 -25.98 13.90
CA ASP A 465 -12.00 -27.17 13.30
C ASP A 465 -10.65 -26.88 12.64
N GLN A 466 -10.27 -25.61 12.58
CA GLN A 466 -9.06 -25.19 11.91
C GLN A 466 -7.88 -24.97 12.84
N ASN A 467 -7.94 -25.42 14.10
CA ASN A 467 -6.84 -25.42 15.07
C ASN A 467 -6.06 -24.12 15.13
N MET A 468 -6.60 -23.16 15.82
CA MET A 468 -5.82 -22.01 16.26
C MET A 468 -5.03 -22.36 17.50
#